data_bef05a3197c7d7dc803525cc86a44357
#
_entry.id   bef05a3197c7d7dc803525cc86a44357
#
_cell.length_a   1.000
_cell.length_b   1.000
_cell.length_c   1.000
_cell.angle_alpha   90.00
_cell.angle_beta   90.00
_cell.angle_gamma   90.00
#
_symmetry.space_group_name_H-M   'P 1'
#
loop_
_entity.id
_entity.type
_entity.pdbx_description
1 polymer ?
#
loop_
_entity_poly.entity_id
_entity_poly.type
_entity_poly.pdbx_seq_one_letter_code
_entity_poly.pdbx_strand_id
1 'polypeptide(L)'
;MRINGHSHLLPYPEDIPKFMKEKEIFWIDDDRKYMLQKGWKRPITDSSFFLNEKLDWMEKNKIDHAVVLNLSQLYGNGLRLEEMKQVLRFQNDFNAKVQKAHPDKFT
;
A
#
# COMPACT_ATOMS: atom_id res chain seq x y z
N MET A 1 -2.72 2.93 25.73
CA MET A 1 -2.29 2.58 24.36
C MET A 1 -3.36 3.00 23.36
N ARG A 2 -2.98 3.72 22.30
CA ARG A 2 -3.91 4.08 21.23
C ARG A 2 -3.64 3.22 20.00
N ILE A 3 -4.68 2.57 19.51
CA ILE A 3 -4.61 1.66 18.36
C ILE A 3 -5.49 2.21 17.23
N ASN A 4 -4.92 2.31 16.04
CA ASN A 4 -5.69 2.57 14.82
C ASN A 4 -6.07 1.22 14.22
N GLY A 5 -7.36 0.87 14.26
CA GLY A 5 -7.86 -0.43 13.81
C GLY A 5 -8.03 -0.56 12.30
N HIS A 6 -7.79 0.51 11.53
CA HIS A 6 -7.99 0.49 10.09
C HIS A 6 -6.99 1.43 9.43
N SER A 7 -5.93 0.86 8.85
CA SER A 7 -4.88 1.62 8.19
C SER A 7 -4.50 0.95 6.88
N HIS A 8 -4.00 1.75 5.94
CA HIS A 8 -3.50 1.24 4.66
C HIS A 8 -2.07 1.72 4.46
N LEU A 9 -1.26 0.87 3.84
CA LEU A 9 0.09 1.22 3.42
C LEU A 9 0.24 0.94 1.94
N LEU A 10 0.94 1.84 1.26
CA LEU A 10 1.35 1.68 -0.13
C LEU A 10 2.86 1.53 -0.20
N PRO A 11 3.37 0.69 -1.11
CA PRO A 11 4.80 0.63 -1.34
C PRO A 11 5.28 1.91 -2.01
N TYR A 12 6.56 2.26 -1.82
CA TYR A 12 7.16 3.33 -2.60
C TYR A 12 7.21 2.91 -4.08
N PRO A 13 7.15 3.88 -5.02
CA PRO A 13 7.16 3.53 -6.46
C PRO A 13 8.32 2.62 -6.84
N GLU A 14 9.50 2.87 -6.31
CA GLU A 14 10.71 2.10 -6.59
C GLU A 14 10.68 0.66 -6.05
N ASP A 15 9.80 0.37 -5.10
CA ASP A 15 9.68 -0.96 -4.49
C ASP A 15 8.69 -1.86 -5.22
N ILE A 16 7.97 -1.31 -6.19
CA ILE A 16 7.03 -2.10 -7.00
C ILE A 16 7.82 -2.79 -8.12
N PRO A 17 7.65 -4.12 -8.30
CA PRO A 17 8.36 -4.82 -9.38
C PRO A 17 8.08 -4.21 -10.74
N LYS A 18 9.12 -4.07 -11.56
CA LYS A 18 9.02 -3.45 -12.89
C LYS A 18 7.99 -4.14 -13.78
N PHE A 19 7.87 -5.47 -13.70
CA PHE A 19 6.93 -6.20 -14.54
C PHE A 19 5.48 -5.78 -14.29
N MET A 20 5.15 -5.36 -13.07
CA MET A 20 3.80 -4.92 -12.74
C MET A 20 3.44 -3.62 -13.46
N LYS A 21 4.38 -2.71 -13.58
CA LYS A 21 4.20 -1.49 -14.36
C LYS A 21 4.15 -1.78 -15.87
N GLU A 22 5.06 -2.61 -16.35
CA GLU A 22 5.14 -2.97 -17.78
C GLU A 22 3.86 -3.65 -18.26
N LYS A 23 3.26 -4.48 -17.43
CA LYS A 23 2.00 -5.17 -17.74
C LYS A 23 0.75 -4.37 -17.32
N GLU A 24 0.95 -3.18 -16.80
CA GLU A 24 -0.12 -2.30 -16.31
C GLU A 24 -1.01 -2.96 -15.24
N ILE A 25 -0.41 -3.80 -14.41
CA ILE A 25 -1.11 -4.49 -13.33
C ILE A 25 -1.31 -3.56 -12.14
N PHE A 26 -0.22 -2.89 -11.73
CA PHE A 26 -0.25 -1.93 -10.63
C PHE A 26 1.07 -1.16 -10.60
N TRP A 27 0.99 0.16 -10.48
CA TRP A 27 2.17 0.99 -10.23
C TRP A 27 1.75 2.32 -9.59
N ILE A 28 2.75 3.04 -9.08
CA ILE A 28 2.58 4.39 -8.52
C ILE A 28 3.52 5.30 -9.29
N ASP A 29 3.06 6.48 -9.67
CA ASP A 29 3.91 7.43 -10.40
C ASP A 29 5.06 7.93 -9.52
N ASP A 30 6.14 8.40 -10.14
CA ASP A 30 7.35 8.80 -9.43
C ASP A 30 7.10 9.97 -8.47
N ASP A 31 6.10 10.80 -8.75
CA ASP A 31 5.71 11.92 -7.91
C ASP A 31 4.85 11.49 -6.72
N ARG A 32 4.48 10.22 -6.63
CA ARG A 32 3.64 9.65 -5.56
C ARG A 32 2.26 10.30 -5.47
N LYS A 33 1.72 10.75 -6.61
CA LYS A 33 0.42 11.42 -6.66
C LYS A 33 -0.72 10.52 -7.06
N TYR A 34 -0.43 9.44 -7.78
CA TYR A 34 -1.44 8.53 -8.31
C TYR A 34 -1.02 7.09 -8.17
N MET A 35 -2.01 6.24 -7.86
CA MET A 35 -1.88 4.80 -8.02
C MET A 35 -2.65 4.42 -9.28
N LEU A 36 -2.10 3.49 -10.05
CA LEU A 36 -2.58 3.16 -11.38
C LEU A 36 -2.67 1.67 -11.61
N GLN A 37 -3.66 1.31 -12.41
CA GLN A 37 -3.84 -0.02 -12.98
C GLN A 37 -4.36 0.19 -14.39
N LYS A 38 -4.39 -0.86 -15.19
CA LYS A 38 -4.88 -0.77 -16.57
C LYS A 38 -6.27 -0.14 -16.62
N GLY A 39 -6.38 0.99 -17.31
CA GLY A 39 -7.65 1.71 -17.45
C GLY A 39 -8.18 2.36 -16.18
N TRP A 40 -7.35 2.45 -15.13
CA TRP A 40 -7.77 2.99 -13.84
C TRP A 40 -6.67 3.85 -13.23
N LYS A 41 -7.07 4.97 -12.68
CA LYS A 41 -6.16 5.93 -12.04
C LYS A 41 -6.87 6.55 -10.85
N ARG A 42 -6.19 6.58 -9.71
CA ARG A 42 -6.72 7.19 -8.49
C ARG A 42 -5.69 8.10 -7.84
N PRO A 43 -6.07 9.32 -7.46
CA PRO A 43 -5.15 10.20 -6.72
C PRO A 43 -4.83 9.64 -5.33
N ILE A 44 -3.58 9.79 -4.93
CA ILE A 44 -3.14 9.49 -3.56
C ILE A 44 -3.26 10.80 -2.79
N THR A 45 -4.33 10.93 -2.01
CA THR A 45 -4.62 12.17 -1.29
C THR A 45 -4.07 12.18 0.12
N ASP A 46 -3.63 11.03 0.62
CA ASP A 46 -3.10 10.88 1.99
C ASP A 46 -1.67 10.39 1.94
N SER A 47 -0.72 11.27 2.23
CA SER A 47 0.71 10.93 2.22
C SER A 47 1.07 9.90 3.30
N SER A 48 0.24 9.74 4.34
CA SER A 48 0.47 8.74 5.38
C SER A 48 0.28 7.30 4.91
N PHE A 49 -0.11 7.08 3.66
CA PHE A 49 -0.10 5.74 3.07
C PHE A 49 1.32 5.21 2.85
N PHE A 50 2.34 6.08 2.83
CA PHE A 50 3.73 5.65 2.70
C PHE A 50 4.36 5.46 4.09
N LEU A 51 5.25 4.48 4.21
CA LEU A 51 5.74 4.01 5.51
C LEU A 51 6.32 5.11 6.41
N ASN A 52 7.26 5.90 5.89
CA ASN A 52 7.90 6.94 6.71
C ASN A 52 6.89 7.99 7.16
N GLU A 53 6.01 8.39 6.28
CA GLU A 53 4.96 9.36 6.57
C GLU A 53 3.93 8.78 7.55
N LYS A 54 3.66 7.46 7.45
CA LYS A 54 2.78 6.77 8.40
C LYS A 54 3.38 6.76 9.80
N LEU A 55 4.67 6.47 9.91
CA LEU A 55 5.35 6.46 11.21
C LEU A 55 5.34 7.86 11.84
N ASP A 56 5.59 8.91 11.06
CA ASP A 56 5.51 10.28 11.53
C ASP A 56 4.09 10.66 11.99
N TRP A 57 3.10 10.26 11.21
CA TRP A 57 1.70 10.51 11.52
C TRP A 57 1.30 9.83 12.84
N MET A 58 1.74 8.58 13.02
CA MET A 58 1.48 7.85 14.27
C MET A 58 2.11 8.56 15.47
N GLU A 59 3.35 9.03 15.34
CA GLU A 59 4.01 9.75 16.40
C GLU A 59 3.29 11.05 16.75
N LYS A 60 2.93 11.84 15.75
CA LYS A 60 2.24 13.12 15.94
C LYS A 60 0.86 12.95 16.58
N ASN A 61 0.17 11.87 16.27
CA ASN A 61 -1.17 11.59 16.77
C ASN A 61 -1.18 10.68 17.99
N LYS A 62 0.00 10.32 18.50
CA LYS A 62 0.18 9.44 19.66
C LYS A 62 -0.50 8.09 19.48
N ILE A 63 -0.39 7.54 18.28
CA ILE A 63 -0.90 6.21 17.97
C ILE A 63 0.25 5.22 18.15
N ASP A 64 0.05 4.26 19.02
CA ASP A 64 1.09 3.27 19.36
C ASP A 64 1.16 2.13 18.37
N HIS A 65 0.02 1.75 17.79
CA HIS A 65 -0.07 0.58 16.93
C HIS A 65 -1.15 0.77 15.86
N ALA A 66 -0.89 0.28 14.66
CA ALA A 66 -1.85 0.33 13.55
C ALA A 66 -2.08 -1.06 12.96
N VAL A 67 -3.35 -1.37 12.69
CA VAL A 67 -3.73 -2.57 11.96
C VAL A 67 -3.78 -2.23 10.47
N VAL A 68 -2.98 -2.91 9.67
CA VAL A 68 -2.83 -2.64 8.24
C VAL A 68 -3.69 -3.58 7.42
N LEU A 69 -4.52 -3.01 6.56
CA LEU A 69 -5.42 -3.74 5.68
C LEU A 69 -5.07 -3.46 4.22
N ASN A 70 -5.32 -4.43 3.36
CA ASN A 70 -5.14 -4.25 1.93
C ASN A 70 -6.16 -3.24 1.38
N LEU A 71 -5.74 -2.49 0.34
CA LEU A 71 -6.64 -1.59 -0.36
C LEU A 71 -7.54 -2.38 -1.30
N SER A 72 -8.83 -2.45 -0.97
CA SER A 72 -9.81 -3.18 -1.79
C SER A 72 -9.99 -2.57 -3.18
N GLN A 73 -9.68 -1.30 -3.35
CA GLN A 73 -9.77 -0.60 -4.64
C GLN A 73 -8.80 -1.14 -5.69
N LEU A 74 -7.77 -1.87 -5.27
CA LEU A 74 -6.82 -2.49 -6.18
C LEU A 74 -7.33 -3.82 -6.76
N TYR A 75 -8.56 -4.20 -6.43
CA TYR A 75 -9.14 -5.45 -6.91
C TYR A 75 -10.10 -5.19 -8.07
N GLY A 76 -9.97 -5.95 -9.15
CA GLY A 76 -11.01 -6.07 -10.16
C GLY A 76 -11.16 -4.94 -11.18
N ASN A 77 -10.26 -3.99 -11.26
CA ASN A 77 -10.38 -2.84 -12.17
C ASN A 77 -9.85 -3.18 -13.57
N GLY A 78 -10.57 -4.03 -14.30
CA GLY A 78 -10.17 -4.41 -15.65
C GLY A 78 -9.01 -5.42 -15.70
N LEU A 79 -8.59 -5.93 -14.56
CA LEU A 79 -7.53 -6.93 -14.48
C LEU A 79 -8.10 -8.33 -14.65
N ARG A 80 -7.33 -9.21 -15.28
CA ARG A 80 -7.65 -10.63 -15.34
C ARG A 80 -7.44 -11.27 -13.97
N LEU A 81 -8.08 -12.43 -13.75
CA LEU A 81 -7.99 -13.13 -12.46
C LEU A 81 -6.53 -13.36 -12.02
N GLU A 82 -5.67 -13.80 -12.92
CA GLU A 82 -4.25 -14.04 -12.61
C GLU A 82 -3.53 -12.76 -12.21
N GLU A 83 -3.87 -11.65 -12.84
CA GLU A 83 -3.31 -10.34 -12.50
C GLU A 83 -3.78 -9.87 -11.14
N MET A 84 -5.06 -10.08 -10.81
CA MET A 84 -5.60 -9.76 -9.49
C MET A 84 -4.91 -10.57 -8.39
N LYS A 85 -4.65 -11.85 -8.66
CA LYS A 85 -3.90 -12.70 -7.72
C LYS A 85 -2.49 -12.18 -7.48
N GLN A 86 -1.83 -11.68 -8.53
CA GLN A 86 -0.49 -11.09 -8.40
C GLN A 86 -0.50 -9.83 -7.54
N VAL A 87 -1.50 -8.95 -7.72
CA VAL A 87 -1.64 -7.75 -6.90
C VAL A 87 -1.90 -8.11 -5.44
N LEU A 88 -2.81 -9.05 -5.19
CA LEU A 88 -3.12 -9.53 -3.84
C LEU A 88 -1.89 -10.10 -3.14
N ARG A 89 -1.16 -10.96 -3.83
CA ARG A 89 0.05 -11.56 -3.29
C ARG A 89 1.09 -10.50 -2.98
N PHE A 90 1.26 -9.54 -3.87
CA PHE A 90 2.19 -8.44 -3.66
C PHE A 90 1.81 -7.62 -2.43
N GLN A 91 0.53 -7.27 -2.27
CA GLN A 91 0.08 -6.52 -1.10
C GLN A 91 0.29 -7.30 0.20
N ASN A 92 -0.05 -8.59 0.19
CA ASN A 92 0.15 -9.44 1.36
C ASN A 92 1.62 -9.55 1.74
N ASP A 93 2.49 -9.76 0.76
CA ASP A 93 3.93 -9.86 1.00
C ASP A 93 4.51 -8.54 1.49
N PHE A 94 4.07 -7.43 0.92
CA PHE A 94 4.48 -6.10 1.36
C PHE A 94 4.07 -5.84 2.80
N ASN A 95 2.81 -6.09 3.15
CA ASN A 95 2.31 -5.89 4.50
C ASN A 95 3.04 -6.79 5.52
N ALA A 96 3.28 -8.04 5.15
CA ALA A 96 4.03 -8.97 6.00
C ALA A 96 5.45 -8.49 6.25
N LYS A 97 6.10 -7.96 5.22
CA LYS A 97 7.46 -7.41 5.32
C LYS A 97 7.50 -6.21 6.27
N VAL A 98 6.53 -5.32 6.17
CA VAL A 98 6.43 -4.14 7.05
C VAL A 98 6.19 -4.58 8.50
N GLN A 99 5.28 -5.52 8.71
CA GLN A 99 4.98 -6.05 10.04
C GLN A 99 6.23 -6.70 10.68
N LYS A 100 6.98 -7.43 9.89
CA LYS A 100 8.20 -8.09 10.35
C LYS A 100 9.28 -7.07 10.71
N ALA A 101 9.38 -5.98 9.96
CA ALA A 101 10.36 -4.92 10.21
C ALA A 101 9.95 -4.03 11.39
N HIS A 102 8.66 -3.88 11.64
CA HIS A 102 8.11 -2.99 12.68
C HIS A 102 7.01 -3.70 13.49
N PRO A 103 7.35 -4.80 14.21
CA PRO A 103 6.33 -5.59 14.90
C PRO A 103 5.64 -4.86 16.04
N ASP A 104 6.28 -3.84 16.60
CA ASP A 104 5.71 -2.99 17.64
C ASP A 104 4.75 -1.92 17.11
N LYS A 105 4.75 -1.67 15.80
CA LYS A 105 3.96 -0.60 15.17
C LYS A 105 2.82 -1.12 14.31
N PHE A 106 2.95 -2.29 13.69
CA PHE A 106 1.99 -2.77 12.70
C PHE A 106 1.60 -4.24 12.92
N THR A 107 0.33 -4.49 12.68
CA THR A 107 -0.23 -5.85 12.62
C THR A 107 -0.97 -6.05 11.31
#